data_f3c39df5575dbb3ea493e783afb439f0
#
_entry.id   f3c39df5575dbb3ea493e783afb439f0
#
_cell.length_a   1.000
_cell.length_b   1.000
_cell.length_c   1.000
_cell.angle_alpha   90.00
_cell.angle_beta   90.00
_cell.angle_gamma   90.00
#
_symmetry.space_group_name_H-M   'P 1'
#
loop_
_entity.id
_entity.type
_entity.pdbx_description
1 polymer ?
#
loop_
_entity_poly.entity_id
_entity_poly.type
_entity_poly.pdbx_seq_one_letter_code
_entity_poly.pdbx_strand_id
1 'polypeptide(L)'
;SGKDRRLQSAEKFDKNITVPFCPESKLSGVGYTDFIEQMWYQRNITIPSDWNGKKIFLNFGAVDYCAEIYVDGKFVQRHFGGSSSFAVDLTRYVTPGKTHNLVVFVQDDLRSGLQTGGKQCGNYYSGGCSYTRTTGIWQTVWMEAVSADGLKSVFVRPDIDQKQLVIEPEFYNESANTLEITLKDGNKTVAKKSVNCANSSVVVLPVKNMKLWSPEDTF
;
A
#
# COMPACT_ATOMS: atom_id res chain seq x y z
N SER A 1 -8.02 -1.29 28.00
CA SER A 1 -7.52 -1.06 26.63
C SER A 1 -8.68 -1.12 25.64
N GLY A 2 -8.49 -0.61 24.40
CA GLY A 2 -9.51 -0.71 23.35
C GLY A 2 -9.86 -2.16 22.99
N LYS A 3 -8.90 -3.08 23.12
CA LYS A 3 -9.12 -4.53 22.91
C LYS A 3 -10.03 -5.13 23.99
N ASP A 4 -9.91 -4.69 25.23
CA ASP A 4 -10.79 -5.13 26.33
C ASP A 4 -12.25 -4.69 26.09
N ARG A 5 -12.43 -3.54 25.44
CA ARG A 5 -13.74 -3.03 25.03
C ARG A 5 -14.30 -3.65 23.76
N ARG A 6 -13.59 -4.60 23.13
CA ARG A 6 -13.93 -5.24 21.86
C ARG A 6 -14.12 -4.25 20.71
N LEU A 7 -13.33 -3.17 20.69
CA LEU A 7 -13.42 -2.13 19.65
C LEU A 7 -13.09 -2.66 18.24
N GLN A 8 -12.39 -3.80 18.13
CA GLN A 8 -12.15 -4.50 16.86
C GLN A 8 -13.45 -4.95 16.15
N SER A 9 -14.57 -4.99 16.87
CA SER A 9 -15.90 -5.33 16.34
C SER A 9 -16.87 -4.15 16.39
N ALA A 10 -16.39 -2.94 16.65
CA ALA A 10 -17.24 -1.77 16.70
C ALA A 10 -17.87 -1.48 15.33
N GLU A 11 -19.14 -1.19 15.30
CA GLU A 11 -19.88 -0.83 14.08
C GLU A 11 -19.85 0.67 13.80
N LYS A 12 -19.51 1.49 14.81
CA LYS A 12 -19.43 2.95 14.70
C LYS A 12 -18.58 3.54 15.82
N PHE A 13 -17.91 4.66 15.52
CA PHE A 13 -17.24 5.53 16.49
C PHE A 13 -17.88 6.93 16.51
N ASP A 14 -17.55 7.72 17.54
CA ASP A 14 -18.20 9.01 17.80
C ASP A 14 -17.82 10.10 16.80
N LYS A 15 -16.66 9.98 16.15
CA LYS A 15 -16.13 10.99 15.24
C LYS A 15 -15.96 10.45 13.85
N ASN A 16 -16.09 11.32 12.87
CA ASN A 16 -15.76 11.05 11.47
C ASN A 16 -14.39 11.66 11.14
N ILE A 17 -13.67 10.98 10.25
CA ILE A 17 -12.39 11.46 9.73
C ILE A 17 -12.33 11.26 8.22
N THR A 18 -11.75 12.22 7.49
CA THR A 18 -11.52 12.11 6.06
C THR A 18 -10.11 11.60 5.81
N VAL A 19 -10.00 10.34 5.39
CA VAL A 19 -8.73 9.73 4.93
C VAL A 19 -8.47 10.21 3.49
N PRO A 20 -7.22 10.54 3.11
CA PRO A 20 -5.95 10.21 3.75
C PRO A 20 -5.36 11.28 4.69
N PHE A 21 -6.15 12.19 5.18
CA PHE A 21 -5.65 13.23 6.08
C PHE A 21 -5.56 12.72 7.51
N CYS A 22 -4.39 12.91 8.15
CA CYS A 22 -4.19 12.54 9.54
C CYS A 22 -5.02 13.39 10.51
N PRO A 23 -5.32 12.93 11.73
CA PRO A 23 -6.17 13.64 12.69
C PRO A 23 -5.66 15.05 13.06
N GLU A 24 -4.37 15.33 12.96
CA GLU A 24 -3.77 16.62 13.20
C GLU A 24 -4.10 17.67 12.12
N SER A 25 -4.39 17.20 10.89
CA SER A 25 -4.75 18.06 9.78
C SER A 25 -6.18 18.56 9.89
N LYS A 26 -6.40 19.84 9.62
CA LYS A 26 -7.77 20.41 9.50
C LYS A 26 -8.55 19.77 8.35
N LEU A 27 -7.88 19.30 7.30
CA LEU A 27 -8.51 18.65 6.14
C LEU A 27 -9.11 17.28 6.49
N SER A 28 -8.67 16.66 7.58
CA SER A 28 -9.28 15.43 8.10
C SER A 28 -10.70 15.66 8.67
N GLY A 29 -11.04 16.90 8.99
CA GLY A 29 -12.26 17.23 9.73
C GLY A 29 -12.09 17.10 11.26
N VAL A 30 -10.95 16.66 11.76
CA VAL A 30 -10.67 16.49 13.20
C VAL A 30 -9.82 17.65 13.74
N GLY A 31 -8.67 17.94 13.16
CA GLY A 31 -7.80 19.06 13.52
C GLY A 31 -7.23 18.95 14.94
N TYR A 32 -6.99 17.75 15.44
CA TYR A 32 -6.49 17.50 16.79
C TYR A 32 -4.97 17.38 16.79
N THR A 33 -4.28 18.36 17.34
CA THR A 33 -2.80 18.50 17.27
C THR A 33 -2.05 18.02 18.51
N ASP A 34 -2.72 17.53 19.55
CA ASP A 34 -2.06 16.92 20.70
C ASP A 34 -1.63 15.48 20.39
N PHE A 35 -0.88 14.87 21.30
CA PHE A 35 -0.38 13.51 21.12
C PHE A 35 -1.51 12.48 21.12
N ILE A 36 -1.48 11.59 20.14
CA ILE A 36 -2.40 10.47 19.99
C ILE A 36 -1.59 9.19 19.99
N GLU A 37 -1.57 8.47 21.11
CA GLU A 37 -0.82 7.21 21.21
C GLU A 37 -1.58 6.03 20.62
N GLN A 38 -2.92 6.10 20.58
CA GLN A 38 -3.77 5.03 20.08
C GLN A 38 -5.04 5.60 19.44
N MET A 39 -5.44 5.05 18.30
CA MET A 39 -6.71 5.39 17.68
C MET A 39 -7.29 4.19 16.93
N TRP A 40 -8.60 4.26 16.71
CA TRP A 40 -9.37 3.24 16.01
C TRP A 40 -10.14 3.88 14.86
N TYR A 41 -10.06 3.27 13.69
CA TYR A 41 -10.85 3.60 12.53
C TYR A 41 -11.86 2.49 12.28
N GLN A 42 -13.02 2.84 11.74
CA GLN A 42 -14.03 1.91 11.29
C GLN A 42 -14.63 2.37 9.97
N ARG A 43 -14.86 1.44 9.07
CA ARG A 43 -15.58 1.68 7.82
C ARG A 43 -16.25 0.41 7.34
N ASN A 44 -17.49 0.52 6.86
CA ASN A 44 -18.11 -0.55 6.09
C ASN A 44 -17.56 -0.54 4.66
N ILE A 45 -17.08 -1.70 4.20
CA ILE A 45 -16.54 -1.91 2.85
C ILE A 45 -17.45 -2.90 2.12
N THR A 46 -17.90 -2.53 0.93
CA THR A 46 -18.68 -3.43 0.06
C THR A 46 -17.79 -3.99 -1.02
N ILE A 47 -17.74 -5.30 -1.11
CA ILE A 47 -16.92 -6.01 -2.09
C ILE A 47 -17.75 -6.21 -3.36
N PRO A 48 -17.29 -5.71 -4.53
CA PRO A 48 -17.99 -5.92 -5.79
C PRO A 48 -18.19 -7.41 -6.10
N SER A 49 -19.35 -7.78 -6.63
CA SER A 49 -19.68 -9.18 -6.94
C SER A 49 -18.83 -9.77 -8.08
N ASP A 50 -18.37 -8.93 -9.01
CA ASP A 50 -17.49 -9.30 -10.11
C ASP A 50 -16.04 -9.57 -9.68
N TRP A 51 -15.73 -9.42 -8.39
CA TRP A 51 -14.46 -9.83 -7.79
C TRP A 51 -14.41 -11.29 -7.37
N ASN A 52 -15.48 -12.04 -7.64
CA ASN A 52 -15.52 -13.47 -7.35
C ASN A 52 -14.39 -14.23 -8.08
N GLY A 53 -13.70 -15.12 -7.35
CA GLY A 53 -12.56 -15.90 -7.87
C GLY A 53 -11.24 -15.14 -8.00
N LYS A 54 -11.21 -13.86 -7.61
CA LYS A 54 -9.99 -13.03 -7.61
C LYS A 54 -9.35 -12.99 -6.22
N LYS A 55 -8.08 -12.62 -6.17
CA LYS A 55 -7.45 -12.15 -4.93
C LYS A 55 -7.88 -10.72 -4.66
N ILE A 56 -8.17 -10.41 -3.40
CA ILE A 56 -8.69 -9.11 -2.98
C ILE A 56 -7.71 -8.51 -1.97
N PHE A 57 -7.18 -7.34 -2.31
CA PHE A 57 -6.23 -6.61 -1.47
C PHE A 57 -6.80 -5.30 -0.97
N LEU A 58 -6.51 -5.00 0.28
CA LEU A 58 -6.65 -3.68 0.87
C LEU A 58 -5.24 -3.07 0.99
N ASN A 59 -5.01 -1.97 0.31
CA ASN A 59 -3.72 -1.33 0.22
C ASN A 59 -3.72 -0.04 1.05
N PHE A 60 -2.62 0.19 1.76
CA PHE A 60 -2.33 1.41 2.50
C PHE A 60 -1.06 2.04 1.94
N GLY A 61 -1.12 3.31 1.56
CA GLY A 61 0.07 4.08 1.19
C GLY A 61 1.03 4.24 2.36
N ALA A 62 0.51 4.58 3.54
CA ALA A 62 1.24 4.55 4.81
C ALA A 62 0.29 4.72 6.00
N VAL A 63 0.68 4.14 7.15
CA VAL A 63 0.00 4.30 8.44
C VAL A 63 1.05 4.45 9.54
N ASP A 64 1.09 5.54 10.26
CA ASP A 64 2.04 5.78 11.35
C ASP A 64 1.43 5.40 12.70
N TYR A 65 2.02 4.51 13.47
CA TYR A 65 3.23 3.73 13.22
C TYR A 65 2.94 2.23 13.09
N CYS A 66 2.23 1.63 14.06
CA CYS A 66 1.79 0.25 14.07
C CYS A 66 0.31 0.17 13.71
N ALA A 67 -0.04 -0.58 12.69
CA ALA A 67 -1.42 -0.81 12.27
C ALA A 67 -1.83 -2.27 12.47
N GLU A 68 -2.97 -2.52 13.11
CA GLU A 68 -3.63 -3.83 13.15
C GLU A 68 -4.96 -3.75 12.40
N ILE A 69 -5.15 -4.65 11.45
CA ILE A 69 -6.31 -4.70 10.57
C ILE A 69 -7.24 -5.83 10.99
N TYR A 70 -8.53 -5.52 11.10
CA TYR A 70 -9.59 -6.45 11.45
C TYR A 70 -10.72 -6.38 10.42
N VAL A 71 -11.28 -7.52 10.07
CA VAL A 71 -12.50 -7.64 9.24
C VAL A 71 -13.52 -8.47 10.01
N ASP A 72 -14.73 -7.93 10.19
CA ASP A 72 -15.81 -8.55 10.97
C ASP A 72 -15.34 -9.03 12.35
N GLY A 73 -14.50 -8.20 13.02
CA GLY A 73 -13.92 -8.49 14.32
C GLY A 73 -12.76 -9.49 14.34
N LYS A 74 -12.40 -10.09 13.22
CA LYS A 74 -11.28 -11.04 13.09
C LYS A 74 -10.01 -10.31 12.73
N PHE A 75 -8.92 -10.61 13.45
CA PHE A 75 -7.59 -10.13 13.12
C PHE A 75 -7.12 -10.69 11.77
N VAL A 76 -6.60 -9.81 10.92
CA VAL A 76 -6.08 -10.15 9.59
C VAL A 76 -4.57 -10.01 9.53
N GLN A 77 -4.07 -8.81 9.82
CA GLN A 77 -2.64 -8.49 9.66
C GLN A 77 -2.21 -7.38 10.60
N ARG A 78 -0.92 -7.35 10.93
CA ARG A 78 -0.24 -6.23 11.58
C ARG A 78 0.88 -5.72 10.69
N HIS A 79 1.05 -4.41 10.65
CA HIS A 79 2.14 -3.72 9.97
C HIS A 79 2.86 -2.77 10.93
N PHE A 80 4.17 -2.62 10.76
CA PHE A 80 5.00 -1.63 11.44
C PHE A 80 5.73 -0.78 10.41
N GLY A 81 5.83 0.51 10.68
CA GLY A 81 6.56 1.47 9.86
C GLY A 81 5.67 2.55 9.26
N GLY A 82 5.91 3.79 9.70
CA GLY A 82 5.04 4.95 9.38
C GLY A 82 5.14 5.47 7.96
N SER A 83 6.12 5.03 7.16
CA SER A 83 6.42 5.62 5.84
C SER A 83 6.42 4.60 4.69
N SER A 84 6.17 3.33 4.97
CA SER A 84 6.14 2.28 3.96
C SER A 84 4.71 1.88 3.61
N SER A 85 4.46 1.67 2.31
CA SER A 85 3.21 1.09 1.84
C SER A 85 3.14 -0.40 2.15
N PHE A 86 1.92 -0.90 2.34
CA PHE A 86 1.68 -2.32 2.54
C PHE A 86 0.32 -2.74 2.00
N ALA A 87 0.23 -4.02 1.65
CA ALA A 87 -0.99 -4.67 1.19
C ALA A 87 -1.46 -5.72 2.20
N VAL A 88 -2.76 -5.83 2.37
CA VAL A 88 -3.43 -6.80 3.23
C VAL A 88 -4.28 -7.71 2.36
N ASP A 89 -3.97 -9.01 2.31
CA ASP A 89 -4.75 -10.00 1.57
C ASP A 89 -6.05 -10.29 2.32
N LEU A 90 -7.16 -9.77 1.80
CA LEU A 90 -8.50 -9.96 2.33
C LEU A 90 -9.23 -11.16 1.72
N THR A 91 -8.66 -11.87 0.76
CA THR A 91 -9.34 -12.92 -0.04
C THR A 91 -10.09 -13.95 0.81
N ARG A 92 -9.53 -14.31 1.97
CA ARG A 92 -10.13 -15.33 2.88
C ARG A 92 -11.08 -14.73 3.93
N TYR A 93 -11.15 -13.40 4.02
CA TYR A 93 -11.87 -12.69 5.08
C TYR A 93 -13.13 -12.01 4.59
N VAL A 94 -13.28 -11.84 3.26
CA VAL A 94 -14.40 -11.14 2.66
C VAL A 94 -15.12 -12.01 1.63
N THR A 95 -16.37 -11.68 1.36
CA THR A 95 -17.20 -12.36 0.37
C THR A 95 -17.64 -11.36 -0.71
N PRO A 96 -17.34 -11.59 -1.99
CA PRO A 96 -17.85 -10.78 -3.07
C PRO A 96 -19.36 -10.61 -3.04
N GLY A 97 -19.85 -9.41 -3.31
CA GLY A 97 -21.27 -9.04 -3.23
C GLY A 97 -21.77 -8.71 -1.82
N LYS A 98 -20.92 -8.80 -0.77
CA LYS A 98 -21.30 -8.49 0.61
C LYS A 98 -20.58 -7.27 1.15
N THR A 99 -21.17 -6.69 2.20
CA THR A 99 -20.57 -5.61 3.01
C THR A 99 -19.95 -6.22 4.26
N HIS A 100 -18.74 -5.76 4.58
CA HIS A 100 -17.96 -6.19 5.73
C HIS A 100 -17.56 -4.99 6.58
N ASN A 101 -17.40 -5.22 7.87
CA ASN A 101 -16.92 -4.21 8.81
C ASN A 101 -15.39 -4.24 8.87
N LEU A 102 -14.74 -3.20 8.33
CA LEU A 102 -13.29 -2.99 8.43
C LEU A 102 -12.99 -2.12 9.64
N VAL A 103 -12.12 -2.62 10.51
CA VAL A 103 -11.60 -1.85 11.66
C VAL A 103 -10.08 -1.83 11.59
N VAL A 104 -9.48 -0.65 11.79
CA VAL A 104 -8.03 -0.47 11.87
C VAL A 104 -7.69 0.13 13.21
N PHE A 105 -6.89 -0.59 13.99
CA PHE A 105 -6.27 -0.08 15.21
C PHE A 105 -4.89 0.46 14.88
N VAL A 106 -4.57 1.65 15.37
CA VAL A 106 -3.26 2.26 15.21
C VAL A 106 -2.68 2.59 16.57
N GLN A 107 -1.40 2.31 16.71
CA GLN A 107 -0.59 2.72 17.83
C GLN A 107 0.62 3.52 17.33
N ASP A 108 0.78 4.73 17.86
CA ASP A 108 1.85 5.68 17.54
C ASP A 108 2.35 6.35 18.82
N ASP A 109 3.46 5.84 19.36
CA ASP A 109 4.10 6.41 20.54
C ASP A 109 5.43 7.08 20.15
N LEU A 110 5.32 8.21 19.45
CA LEU A 110 6.44 8.99 18.94
C LEU A 110 7.50 9.31 20.01
N ARG A 111 7.09 9.48 21.27
CA ARG A 111 7.99 9.87 22.37
C ARG A 111 8.66 8.69 23.06
N SER A 112 8.31 7.46 22.77
CA SER A 112 8.89 6.26 23.39
C SER A 112 10.36 6.03 23.04
N GLY A 113 10.82 6.57 21.89
CA GLY A 113 12.15 6.29 21.34
C GLY A 113 12.30 4.89 20.74
N LEU A 114 11.21 4.12 20.65
CA LEU A 114 11.18 2.75 20.14
C LEU A 114 10.69 2.65 18.69
N GLN A 115 10.41 3.78 18.05
CA GLN A 115 9.96 3.88 16.68
C GLN A 115 10.66 5.01 15.93
N THR A 116 10.65 4.95 14.60
CA THR A 116 11.16 6.03 13.77
C THR A 116 10.14 7.16 13.70
N GLY A 117 10.54 8.36 14.05
CA GLY A 117 9.67 9.54 14.04
C GLY A 117 9.94 10.50 12.87
N GLY A 118 11.04 10.33 12.12
CA GLY A 118 11.44 11.27 11.08
C GLY A 118 11.59 12.69 11.61
N LYS A 119 10.97 13.67 10.95
CA LYS A 119 10.96 15.08 11.38
C LYS A 119 9.74 15.46 12.22
N GLN A 120 9.01 14.51 12.75
CA GLN A 120 7.90 14.78 13.66
C GLN A 120 8.41 15.33 15.00
N CYS A 121 7.74 16.37 15.51
CA CYS A 121 8.16 17.02 16.74
C CYS A 121 7.67 16.28 17.98
N GLY A 122 8.58 15.93 18.90
CA GLY A 122 8.26 15.35 20.19
C GLY A 122 7.71 16.36 21.22
N ASN A 123 7.69 17.66 20.88
CA ASN A 123 7.08 18.72 21.68
C ASN A 123 5.70 19.07 21.12
N TYR A 124 4.84 19.65 21.96
CA TYR A 124 3.51 20.08 21.56
C TYR A 124 3.56 21.07 20.39
N TYR A 125 4.36 22.12 20.53
CA TYR A 125 4.59 23.10 19.46
C TYR A 125 5.79 22.67 18.62
N SER A 126 5.57 22.56 17.32
CA SER A 126 6.64 22.33 16.37
C SER A 126 7.50 23.57 16.18
N GLY A 127 8.78 23.36 15.86
CA GLY A 127 9.72 24.46 15.63
C GLY A 127 11.01 23.98 14.98
N GLY A 128 11.81 24.94 14.48
CA GLY A 128 13.03 24.64 13.74
C GLY A 128 12.74 23.81 12.48
N CYS A 129 13.38 22.65 12.36
CA CYS A 129 13.21 21.74 11.24
C CYS A 129 12.23 20.58 11.53
N SER A 130 11.51 20.63 12.66
CA SER A 130 10.53 19.61 13.03
C SER A 130 9.11 20.09 12.77
N TYR A 131 8.25 19.15 12.39
CA TYR A 131 6.86 19.39 12.00
C TYR A 131 5.89 18.84 13.03
N THR A 132 4.63 19.29 12.96
CA THR A 132 3.53 18.67 13.71
C THR A 132 3.47 17.18 13.37
N ARG A 133 3.05 16.38 14.33
CA ARG A 133 2.93 14.93 14.21
C ARG A 133 1.97 14.52 13.10
N THR A 134 2.15 13.29 12.67
CA THR A 134 1.30 12.63 11.67
C THR A 134 0.95 11.25 12.21
N THR A 135 -0.19 11.12 12.86
CA THR A 135 -0.62 9.86 13.47
C THR A 135 -1.59 9.11 12.57
N GLY A 136 -1.45 7.80 12.51
CA GLY A 136 -2.42 6.93 11.86
C GLY A 136 -2.35 6.94 10.34
N ILE A 137 -3.51 6.81 9.69
CA ILE A 137 -3.60 6.77 8.24
C ILE A 137 -3.37 8.17 7.67
N TRP A 138 -2.28 8.35 6.91
CA TRP A 138 -1.93 9.64 6.31
C TRP A 138 -1.67 9.58 4.81
N GLN A 139 -1.78 8.39 4.22
CA GLN A 139 -1.70 8.15 2.79
C GLN A 139 -2.97 7.44 2.31
N THR A 140 -3.16 7.39 1.00
CA THR A 140 -4.35 6.78 0.37
C THR A 140 -4.56 5.33 0.82
N VAL A 141 -5.83 4.98 1.01
CA VAL A 141 -6.28 3.60 1.25
C VAL A 141 -7.21 3.21 0.09
N TRP A 142 -6.94 2.07 -0.54
CA TRP A 142 -7.76 1.58 -1.64
C TRP A 142 -7.86 0.06 -1.64
N MET A 143 -8.87 -0.47 -2.30
CA MET A 143 -9.00 -1.90 -2.57
C MET A 143 -8.83 -2.19 -4.04
N GLU A 144 -8.27 -3.36 -4.35
CA GLU A 144 -8.18 -3.88 -5.69
C GLU A 144 -8.39 -5.39 -5.72
N ALA A 145 -8.85 -5.88 -6.86
CA ALA A 145 -8.95 -7.31 -7.13
C ALA A 145 -8.08 -7.68 -8.32
N VAL A 146 -7.25 -8.69 -8.14
CA VAL A 146 -6.32 -9.18 -9.16
C VAL A 146 -6.61 -10.64 -9.47
N SER A 147 -6.28 -11.09 -10.68
CA SER A 147 -6.36 -12.51 -11.03
C SER A 147 -5.53 -13.34 -10.04
N ALA A 148 -6.03 -14.50 -9.65
CA ALA A 148 -5.28 -15.44 -8.83
C ALA A 148 -3.96 -15.87 -9.48
N ASP A 149 -3.91 -15.81 -10.83
CA ASP A 149 -2.76 -16.14 -11.66
C ASP A 149 -2.02 -14.88 -12.16
N GLY A 150 -2.41 -13.70 -11.65
CA GLY A 150 -1.92 -12.41 -12.13
C GLY A 150 -0.48 -12.12 -11.77
N LEU A 151 0.09 -11.12 -12.43
CA LEU A 151 1.39 -10.55 -12.11
C LEU A 151 1.34 -9.88 -10.75
N LYS A 152 2.21 -10.30 -9.83
CA LYS A 152 2.33 -9.75 -8.48
C LYS A 152 3.33 -8.60 -8.45
N SER A 153 4.49 -8.81 -9.05
CA SER A 153 5.54 -7.82 -9.14
C SER A 153 6.41 -8.07 -10.37
N VAL A 154 7.17 -7.07 -10.75
CA VAL A 154 8.18 -7.21 -11.81
C VAL A 154 9.41 -6.39 -11.42
N PHE A 155 10.56 -7.03 -11.46
CA PHE A 155 11.83 -6.35 -11.35
C PHE A 155 12.39 -6.13 -12.76
N VAL A 156 12.74 -4.89 -13.10
CA VAL A 156 13.28 -4.52 -14.40
C VAL A 156 14.66 -3.89 -14.21
N ARG A 157 15.67 -4.51 -14.79
CA ARG A 157 17.05 -4.01 -14.75
C ARG A 157 17.52 -3.68 -16.16
N PRO A 158 17.81 -2.40 -16.45
CA PRO A 158 18.48 -2.02 -17.69
C PRO A 158 19.93 -2.56 -17.71
N ASP A 159 20.30 -3.16 -18.83
CA ASP A 159 21.66 -3.59 -19.12
C ASP A 159 22.10 -2.85 -20.39
N ILE A 160 22.76 -1.71 -20.18
CA ILE A 160 23.14 -0.79 -21.27
C ILE A 160 24.25 -1.36 -22.13
N ASP A 161 25.14 -2.17 -21.58
CA ASP A 161 26.27 -2.75 -22.30
C ASP A 161 25.78 -3.81 -23.29
N GLN A 162 24.80 -4.62 -22.88
CA GLN A 162 24.19 -5.63 -23.74
C GLN A 162 22.97 -5.08 -24.53
N LYS A 163 22.63 -3.81 -24.35
CA LYS A 163 21.48 -3.15 -24.99
C LYS A 163 20.19 -3.92 -24.80
N GLN A 164 19.82 -4.23 -23.56
CA GLN A 164 18.68 -5.03 -23.21
C GLN A 164 18.06 -4.62 -21.87
N LEU A 165 16.81 -5.04 -21.65
CA LEU A 165 16.20 -5.08 -20.34
C LEU A 165 16.19 -6.51 -19.84
N VAL A 166 16.61 -6.72 -18.60
CA VAL A 166 16.47 -7.97 -17.87
C VAL A 166 15.23 -7.84 -16.98
N ILE A 167 14.28 -8.74 -17.13
CA ILE A 167 12.95 -8.65 -16.53
C ILE A 167 12.70 -9.94 -15.75
N GLU A 168 12.42 -9.79 -14.47
CA GLU A 168 12.13 -10.88 -13.53
C GLU A 168 10.70 -10.72 -13.02
N PRO A 169 9.71 -11.44 -13.59
CA PRO A 169 8.32 -11.39 -13.14
C PRO A 169 8.11 -12.28 -11.91
N GLU A 170 7.22 -11.86 -11.03
CA GLU A 170 6.66 -12.65 -9.95
C GLU A 170 5.14 -12.71 -10.10
N PHE A 171 4.56 -13.89 -10.08
CA PHE A 171 3.12 -14.13 -10.16
C PHE A 171 2.57 -14.59 -8.82
N TYR A 172 1.25 -14.44 -8.63
CA TYR A 172 0.57 -14.91 -7.42
C TYR A 172 0.49 -16.43 -7.30
N ASN A 173 0.70 -17.15 -8.38
CA ASN A 173 0.77 -18.62 -8.42
C ASN A 173 2.11 -19.12 -8.96
N GLU A 174 2.35 -20.44 -8.85
CA GLU A 174 3.55 -21.10 -9.34
C GLU A 174 3.44 -21.57 -10.81
N SER A 175 2.28 -21.42 -11.42
CA SER A 175 2.02 -21.87 -12.80
C SER A 175 2.71 -20.95 -13.80
N ALA A 176 3.05 -21.49 -14.96
CA ALA A 176 3.52 -20.69 -16.07
C ALA A 176 2.40 -19.84 -16.66
N ASN A 177 2.72 -18.58 -16.95
CA ASN A 177 1.81 -17.58 -17.50
C ASN A 177 2.38 -16.98 -18.79
N THR A 178 1.52 -16.50 -19.67
CA THR A 178 1.96 -15.70 -20.81
C THR A 178 2.18 -14.27 -20.38
N LEU A 179 3.42 -13.79 -20.43
CA LEU A 179 3.82 -12.42 -20.15
C LEU A 179 4.02 -11.65 -21.45
N GLU A 180 3.24 -10.59 -21.64
CA GLU A 180 3.44 -9.63 -22.71
C GLU A 180 4.20 -8.40 -22.18
N ILE A 181 5.33 -8.08 -22.81
CA ILE A 181 6.18 -6.97 -22.46
C ILE A 181 6.19 -6.00 -23.64
N THR A 182 5.91 -4.72 -23.37
CA THR A 182 5.98 -3.66 -24.39
C THR A 182 6.76 -2.49 -23.82
N LEU A 183 7.90 -2.19 -24.42
CA LEU A 183 8.68 -0.97 -24.13
C LEU A 183 8.22 0.12 -25.09
N LYS A 184 7.90 1.29 -24.54
CA LYS A 184 7.46 2.45 -25.32
C LYS A 184 8.34 3.68 -25.02
N ASP A 185 8.52 4.53 -26.02
CA ASP A 185 8.99 5.90 -25.90
C ASP A 185 7.85 6.82 -26.35
N GLY A 186 7.19 7.45 -25.39
CA GLY A 186 5.88 8.08 -25.61
C GLY A 186 4.86 7.09 -26.17
N ASN A 187 4.32 7.37 -27.35
CA ASN A 187 3.35 6.51 -28.04
C ASN A 187 4.01 5.47 -28.97
N LYS A 188 5.32 5.54 -29.17
CA LYS A 188 6.05 4.65 -30.09
C LYS A 188 6.50 3.38 -29.36
N THR A 189 6.14 2.21 -29.90
CA THR A 189 6.68 0.93 -29.42
C THR A 189 8.13 0.78 -29.87
N VAL A 190 9.05 0.65 -28.90
CA VAL A 190 10.50 0.46 -29.12
C VAL A 190 10.85 -1.02 -29.20
N ALA A 191 10.27 -1.82 -28.30
CA ALA A 191 10.46 -3.27 -28.30
C ALA A 191 9.19 -3.96 -27.74
N LYS A 192 8.94 -5.18 -28.23
CA LYS A 192 7.84 -6.02 -27.74
C LYS A 192 8.29 -7.47 -27.67
N LYS A 193 7.84 -8.20 -26.64
CA LYS A 193 8.06 -9.63 -26.49
C LYS A 193 6.85 -10.27 -25.81
N SER A 194 6.48 -11.46 -26.24
CA SER A 194 5.55 -12.36 -25.55
C SER A 194 6.27 -13.64 -25.22
N VAL A 195 6.15 -14.11 -24.01
CA VAL A 195 6.88 -15.29 -23.53
C VAL A 195 6.05 -16.02 -22.49
N ASN A 196 6.09 -17.36 -22.52
CA ASN A 196 5.55 -18.17 -21.45
C ASN A 196 6.62 -18.31 -20.35
N CYS A 197 6.31 -17.85 -19.12
CA CYS A 197 7.24 -17.84 -18.01
C CYS A 197 6.52 -18.08 -16.68
N ALA A 198 7.28 -18.53 -15.68
CA ALA A 198 6.84 -18.72 -14.31
C ALA A 198 7.67 -17.87 -13.37
N ASN A 199 7.41 -17.95 -12.07
CA ASN A 199 8.29 -17.38 -11.05
C ASN A 199 9.73 -17.87 -11.24
N SER A 200 10.71 -17.04 -10.88
CA SER A 200 12.16 -17.26 -11.11
C SER A 200 12.59 -17.26 -12.60
N SER A 201 11.70 -17.00 -13.54
CA SER A 201 12.10 -16.81 -14.94
C SER A 201 12.84 -15.49 -15.12
N VAL A 202 13.88 -15.50 -15.94
CA VAL A 202 14.59 -14.30 -16.38
C VAL A 202 14.27 -14.07 -17.85
N VAL A 203 13.58 -12.97 -18.15
CA VAL A 203 13.18 -12.61 -19.51
C VAL A 203 14.06 -11.47 -20.00
N VAL A 204 14.74 -11.69 -21.13
CA VAL A 204 15.57 -10.67 -21.79
C VAL A 204 14.78 -10.05 -22.94
N LEU A 205 14.69 -8.71 -22.95
CA LEU A 205 14.11 -7.91 -24.02
C LEU A 205 15.22 -7.06 -24.66
N PRO A 206 15.69 -7.38 -25.88
CA PRO A 206 16.67 -6.56 -26.59
C PRO A 206 16.10 -5.21 -26.99
N VAL A 207 16.90 -4.14 -26.83
CA VAL A 207 16.54 -2.75 -27.17
C VAL A 207 17.56 -2.20 -28.15
N LYS A 208 17.26 -2.26 -29.46
CA LYS A 208 18.19 -1.89 -30.51
C LYS A 208 18.59 -0.40 -30.50
N ASN A 209 17.61 0.48 -30.28
CA ASN A 209 17.80 1.93 -30.26
C ASN A 209 17.54 2.42 -28.84
N MET A 210 18.52 2.19 -27.96
CA MET A 210 18.43 2.62 -26.57
C MET A 210 18.63 4.12 -26.47
N LYS A 211 17.69 4.79 -25.81
CA LYS A 211 17.80 6.18 -25.40
C LYS A 211 18.24 6.22 -23.96
N LEU A 212 19.29 6.96 -23.65
CA LEU A 212 19.87 7.05 -22.32
C LEU A 212 19.61 8.47 -21.78
N TRP A 213 19.22 8.53 -20.52
CA TRP A 213 19.13 9.80 -19.82
C TRP A 213 20.51 10.40 -19.58
N SER A 214 20.65 11.70 -19.78
CA SER A 214 21.80 12.49 -19.35
C SER A 214 21.34 13.85 -18.84
N PRO A 215 22.16 14.61 -18.11
CA PRO A 215 21.82 15.99 -17.70
C PRO A 215 21.55 16.92 -18.89
N GLU A 216 22.13 16.65 -20.07
CA GLU A 216 21.98 17.40 -21.30
C GLU A 216 20.76 16.95 -22.12
N ASP A 217 20.31 15.72 -21.94
CA ASP A 217 19.16 15.13 -22.63
C ASP A 217 18.27 14.40 -21.61
N THR A 218 17.43 15.22 -20.94
CA THR A 218 16.46 14.74 -19.95
C THR A 218 15.14 14.42 -20.63
N PHE A 219 14.64 13.21 -20.49
CA PHE A 219 13.35 12.78 -21.07
C PHE A 219 12.50 12.00 -20.07
#